data_c34c6142605d745f783a62b812d5b5c4
#
_entry.id   c34c6142605d745f783a62b812d5b5c4
#
_cell.length_a   1.000
_cell.length_b   1.000
_cell.length_c   1.000
_cell.angle_alpha   90.00
_cell.angle_beta   90.00
_cell.angle_gamma   90.00
#
_symmetry.space_group_name_H-M   'P 1'
#
loop_
_entity.id
_entity.type
_entity.pdbx_description
1 polymer ?
#
loop_
_entity_poly.entity_id
_entity_poly.type
_entity_poly.pdbx_seq_one_letter_code
_entity_poly.pdbx_strand_id
1 'polypeptide(L)'
;MKPLVHLTFTACLVLVLSLVPAVAAPQDPVKLVEQTSAQVLNKLREDPERTRNDPEFLYALVDDIILPVVDVQGMSRLILARHWRTATPEQRERFTTAFQNMLMRTYTLQMAEHMDKDIRVLPHRSRQDDRMASVATEIVMGQGRSNIPVIYSLRPVDGQWKIFDLTVEGLSFVTNFRTNFGAEVERHGLDALIERLEAGDESLIEEAVQAEAGSGR
;
A
#
# COMPACT_ATOMS: atom_id res chain seq x y z
N MET A 1 -50.54 39.36 59.16
CA MET A 1 -49.09 39.33 58.89
C MET A 1 -48.78 38.01 58.20
N LYS A 2 -48.61 37.99 56.87
CA LYS A 2 -48.26 36.78 56.11
C LYS A 2 -46.83 36.91 55.64
N PRO A 3 -45.95 35.90 55.82
CA PRO A 3 -44.61 35.94 55.24
C PRO A 3 -44.63 35.50 53.77
N LEU A 4 -43.96 36.28 52.94
CA LEU A 4 -43.75 36.08 51.52
C LEU A 4 -42.62 35.05 51.32
N VAL A 5 -42.94 33.92 50.69
CA VAL A 5 -41.97 32.90 50.37
C VAL A 5 -41.42 33.23 48.98
N HIS A 6 -40.14 33.63 48.90
CA HIS A 6 -39.43 33.78 47.62
C HIS A 6 -38.93 32.41 47.11
N LEU A 7 -39.54 31.94 46.05
CA LEU A 7 -39.12 30.75 45.33
C LEU A 7 -38.05 31.14 44.28
N THR A 8 -36.79 30.94 44.62
CA THR A 8 -35.68 31.15 43.68
C THR A 8 -35.56 29.95 42.78
N PHE A 9 -35.96 30.18 41.52
CA PHE A 9 -35.84 29.18 40.42
C PHE A 9 -34.41 29.23 39.88
N THR A 10 -33.54 28.33 40.32
CA THR A 10 -32.18 28.18 39.79
C THR A 10 -32.23 27.36 38.50
N ALA A 11 -32.15 28.07 37.35
CA ALA A 11 -32.03 27.42 36.02
C ALA A 11 -30.63 26.84 35.87
N CYS A 12 -30.49 25.52 35.97
CA CYS A 12 -29.31 24.79 35.60
C CYS A 12 -29.21 24.70 34.08
N LEU A 13 -28.41 25.58 33.45
CA LEU A 13 -28.10 25.52 32.03
C LEU A 13 -27.06 24.39 31.82
N VAL A 14 -27.52 23.20 31.44
CA VAL A 14 -26.68 22.08 31.06
C VAL A 14 -26.09 22.35 29.67
N LEU A 15 -24.85 22.81 29.62
CA LEU A 15 -24.09 22.99 28.40
C LEU A 15 -23.66 21.61 27.90
N VAL A 16 -24.44 20.99 27.01
CA VAL A 16 -24.07 19.76 26.31
C VAL A 16 -22.97 20.13 25.30
N LEU A 17 -21.70 19.98 25.70
CA LEU A 17 -20.57 20.04 24.78
C LEU A 17 -20.68 18.84 23.83
N SER A 18 -21.22 19.05 22.65
CA SER A 18 -21.18 18.07 21.57
C SER A 18 -19.72 17.86 21.17
N LEU A 19 -19.08 16.76 21.63
CA LEU A 19 -17.83 16.30 21.07
C LEU A 19 -18.11 15.88 19.62
N VAL A 20 -17.94 16.80 18.67
CA VAL A 20 -17.83 16.45 17.26
C VAL A 20 -16.48 15.73 17.12
N PRO A 21 -16.46 14.45 16.71
CA PRO A 21 -15.19 13.81 16.41
C PRO A 21 -14.50 14.63 15.32
N ALA A 22 -13.35 15.19 15.63
CA ALA A 22 -12.51 15.85 14.64
C ALA A 22 -12.10 14.76 13.65
N VAL A 23 -12.71 14.74 12.47
CA VAL A 23 -12.23 13.96 11.34
C VAL A 23 -10.86 14.57 11.01
N ALA A 24 -9.79 13.83 11.35
CA ALA A 24 -8.45 14.26 11.02
C ALA A 24 -8.40 14.49 9.50
N ALA A 25 -7.93 15.67 9.09
CA ALA A 25 -7.72 15.95 7.67
C ALA A 25 -6.84 14.83 7.07
N PRO A 26 -7.14 14.38 5.83
CA PRO A 26 -6.35 13.34 5.20
C PRO A 26 -4.88 13.78 5.17
N GLN A 27 -3.99 12.88 5.61
CA GLN A 27 -2.55 13.13 5.61
C GLN A 27 -2.09 13.46 4.19
N ASP A 28 -1.17 14.40 4.04
CA ASP A 28 -0.54 14.73 2.75
C ASP A 28 0.14 13.48 2.16
N PRO A 29 -0.14 13.07 0.90
CA PRO A 29 0.39 11.85 0.31
C PRO A 29 1.91 11.85 0.17
N VAL A 30 2.54 13.01 -0.01
CA VAL A 30 4.00 13.12 -0.03
C VAL A 30 4.58 12.80 1.34
N LYS A 31 3.99 13.37 2.40
CA LYS A 31 4.37 13.06 3.78
C LYS A 31 4.10 11.61 4.16
N LEU A 32 3.00 11.03 3.67
CA LEU A 32 2.70 9.61 3.91
C LEU A 32 3.83 8.72 3.38
N VAL A 33 4.22 8.89 2.11
CA VAL A 33 5.31 8.11 1.50
C VAL A 33 6.63 8.36 2.20
N GLU A 34 6.96 9.62 2.50
CA GLU A 34 8.19 9.99 3.21
C GLU A 34 8.29 9.34 4.59
N GLN A 35 7.23 9.46 5.40
CA GLN A 35 7.19 8.92 6.76
C GLN A 35 7.21 7.38 6.77
N THR A 36 6.43 6.75 5.88
CA THR A 36 6.41 5.29 5.77
C THR A 36 7.77 4.75 5.35
N SER A 37 8.39 5.34 4.33
CA SER A 37 9.72 4.93 3.86
C SER A 37 10.78 5.12 4.95
N ALA A 38 10.77 6.26 5.64
CA ALA A 38 11.70 6.52 6.73
C ALA A 38 11.50 5.54 7.90
N GLN A 39 10.25 5.24 8.26
CA GLN A 39 9.93 4.31 9.33
C GLN A 39 10.42 2.89 9.01
N VAL A 40 10.18 2.40 7.79
CA VAL A 40 10.67 1.10 7.33
C VAL A 40 12.19 1.05 7.37
N LEU A 41 12.89 2.02 6.75
CA LEU A 41 14.35 2.03 6.73
C LEU A 41 14.97 2.12 8.13
N ASN A 42 14.39 2.92 9.02
CA ASN A 42 14.86 3.00 10.39
C ASN A 42 14.72 1.67 11.12
N LYS A 43 13.57 0.98 10.97
CA LYS A 43 13.34 -0.34 11.57
C LYS A 43 14.32 -1.39 11.07
N LEU A 44 14.59 -1.43 9.77
CA LEU A 44 15.57 -2.34 9.18
C LEU A 44 17.00 -2.08 9.69
N ARG A 45 17.34 -0.83 9.99
CA ARG A 45 18.68 -0.40 10.44
C ARG A 45 18.86 -0.45 11.96
N GLU A 46 17.78 -0.49 12.75
CA GLU A 46 17.86 -0.61 14.22
C GLU A 46 18.56 -1.90 14.65
N ASP A 47 18.29 -3.02 13.96
CA ASP A 47 18.91 -4.31 14.23
C ASP A 47 19.24 -5.02 12.92
N PRO A 48 20.42 -4.77 12.33
CA PRO A 48 20.83 -5.35 11.06
C PRO A 48 20.99 -6.88 11.09
N GLU A 49 21.33 -7.47 12.23
CA GLU A 49 21.44 -8.92 12.38
C GLU A 49 20.06 -9.58 12.35
N ARG A 50 19.09 -8.99 13.08
CA ARG A 50 17.72 -9.46 13.06
C ARG A 50 17.09 -9.28 11.66
N THR A 51 17.33 -8.15 11.02
CA THR A 51 16.87 -7.87 9.65
C THR A 51 17.33 -8.92 8.64
N ARG A 52 18.56 -9.45 8.79
CA ARG A 52 19.10 -10.47 7.87
C ARG A 52 18.65 -11.89 8.20
N ASN A 53 18.39 -12.20 9.47
CA ASN A 53 18.27 -13.58 9.95
C ASN A 53 16.88 -13.92 10.49
N ASP A 54 15.97 -12.95 10.64
CA ASP A 54 14.62 -13.16 11.19
C ASP A 54 13.55 -12.78 10.16
N PRO A 55 13.09 -13.72 9.31
CA PRO A 55 12.03 -13.45 8.35
C PRO A 55 10.71 -13.00 9.00
N GLU A 56 10.38 -13.50 10.19
CA GLU A 56 9.14 -13.14 10.87
C GLU A 56 9.15 -11.66 11.29
N PHE A 57 10.30 -11.14 11.68
CA PHE A 57 10.46 -9.71 11.92
C PHE A 57 10.15 -8.87 10.67
N LEU A 58 10.62 -9.31 9.50
CA LEU A 58 10.34 -8.61 8.24
C LEU A 58 8.87 -8.68 7.86
N TYR A 59 8.22 -9.83 8.04
CA TYR A 59 6.78 -9.97 7.80
C TYR A 59 5.97 -9.09 8.74
N ALA A 60 6.28 -9.08 10.04
CA ALA A 60 5.62 -8.19 10.99
C ALA A 60 5.80 -6.71 10.64
N LEU A 61 6.99 -6.31 10.17
CA LEU A 61 7.26 -4.93 9.72
C LEU A 61 6.38 -4.54 8.54
N VAL A 62 6.18 -5.45 7.56
CA VAL A 62 5.28 -5.20 6.42
C VAL A 62 3.84 -5.10 6.89
N ASP A 63 3.40 -6.01 7.76
CA ASP A 63 2.03 -6.01 8.30
C ASP A 63 1.73 -4.72 9.09
N ASP A 64 2.67 -4.28 9.92
CA ASP A 64 2.47 -3.14 10.82
C ASP A 64 2.61 -1.78 10.13
N ILE A 65 3.50 -1.66 9.11
CA ILE A 65 3.88 -0.36 8.54
C ILE A 65 3.43 -0.20 7.10
N ILE A 66 3.56 -1.24 6.26
CA ILE A 66 3.30 -1.13 4.82
C ILE A 66 1.84 -1.43 4.48
N LEU A 67 1.29 -2.58 4.92
CA LEU A 67 -0.08 -2.95 4.58
C LEU A 67 -1.13 -1.92 5.00
N PRO A 68 -1.01 -1.21 6.14
CA PRO A 68 -1.97 -0.16 6.50
C PRO A 68 -2.05 1.00 5.52
N VAL A 69 -1.04 1.22 4.68
CA VAL A 69 -1.00 2.32 3.70
C VAL A 69 -1.18 1.84 2.26
N VAL A 70 -1.37 0.54 2.04
CA VAL A 70 -1.57 -0.08 0.72
C VAL A 70 -3.04 -0.47 0.52
N ASP A 71 -3.57 -0.22 -0.67
CA ASP A 71 -4.91 -0.64 -1.10
C ASP A 71 -4.81 -1.96 -1.89
N VAL A 72 -4.53 -3.07 -1.18
CA VAL A 72 -4.38 -4.39 -1.80
C VAL A 72 -5.64 -4.81 -2.56
N GLN A 73 -6.83 -4.53 -2.03
CA GLN A 73 -8.09 -4.84 -2.71
C GLN A 73 -8.23 -4.03 -4.01
N GLY A 74 -7.85 -2.76 -3.97
CA GLY A 74 -7.86 -1.92 -5.14
C GLY A 74 -6.85 -2.34 -6.20
N MET A 75 -5.65 -2.74 -5.80
CA MET A 75 -4.65 -3.35 -6.70
C MET A 75 -5.23 -4.60 -7.35
N SER A 76 -5.78 -5.53 -6.55
CA SER A 76 -6.41 -6.77 -7.03
C SER A 76 -7.50 -6.51 -8.06
N ARG A 77 -8.36 -5.52 -7.79
CA ARG A 77 -9.41 -5.08 -8.72
C ARG A 77 -8.85 -4.56 -10.04
N LEU A 78 -7.77 -3.79 -10.00
CA LEU A 78 -7.12 -3.23 -11.18
C LEU A 78 -6.37 -4.30 -11.98
N ILE A 79 -5.77 -5.26 -11.32
CA ILE A 79 -5.04 -6.39 -11.91
C ILE A 79 -6.02 -7.32 -12.63
N LEU A 80 -7.07 -7.79 -11.96
CA LEU A 80 -8.08 -8.66 -12.60
C LEU A 80 -8.94 -7.92 -13.64
N ALA A 81 -9.03 -6.59 -13.59
CA ALA A 81 -9.71 -5.73 -14.56
C ALA A 81 -11.12 -6.22 -14.93
N ARG A 82 -11.31 -6.71 -16.17
CA ARG A 82 -12.60 -7.24 -16.63
C ARG A 82 -13.04 -8.49 -15.85
N HIS A 83 -12.09 -9.34 -15.45
CA HIS A 83 -12.38 -10.58 -14.73
C HIS A 83 -12.88 -10.31 -13.30
N TRP A 84 -12.50 -9.18 -12.68
CA TRP A 84 -13.05 -8.77 -11.40
C TRP A 84 -14.57 -8.58 -11.43
N ARG A 85 -15.13 -8.09 -12.54
CA ARG A 85 -16.57 -7.84 -12.66
C ARG A 85 -17.39 -9.11 -12.71
N THR A 86 -16.84 -10.18 -13.28
CA THR A 86 -17.49 -11.49 -13.43
C THR A 86 -17.17 -12.44 -12.28
N ALA A 87 -16.13 -12.16 -11.50
CA ALA A 87 -15.71 -12.95 -10.34
C ALA A 87 -16.77 -12.92 -9.22
N THR A 88 -16.96 -14.04 -8.54
CA THR A 88 -17.79 -14.12 -7.34
C THR A 88 -17.15 -13.36 -6.18
N PRO A 89 -17.91 -12.99 -5.14
CA PRO A 89 -17.33 -12.39 -3.92
C PRO A 89 -16.21 -13.25 -3.32
N GLU A 90 -16.42 -14.58 -3.27
CA GLU A 90 -15.43 -15.53 -2.78
C GLU A 90 -14.14 -15.55 -3.62
N GLN A 91 -14.27 -15.59 -4.95
CA GLN A 91 -13.10 -15.52 -5.83
C GLN A 91 -12.32 -14.21 -5.66
N ARG A 92 -13.02 -13.08 -5.49
CA ARG A 92 -12.35 -11.79 -5.22
C ARG A 92 -11.58 -11.79 -3.92
N GLU A 93 -12.15 -12.34 -2.86
CA GLU A 93 -11.51 -12.46 -1.55
C GLU A 93 -10.29 -13.39 -1.61
N ARG A 94 -10.47 -14.61 -2.14
CA ARG A 94 -9.38 -15.58 -2.30
C ARG A 94 -8.24 -15.01 -3.14
N PHE A 95 -8.56 -14.39 -4.29
CA PHE A 95 -7.54 -13.76 -5.12
C PHE A 95 -6.80 -12.66 -4.36
N THR A 96 -7.51 -11.75 -3.67
CA THR A 96 -6.88 -10.65 -2.92
C THR A 96 -5.94 -11.17 -1.85
N THR A 97 -6.36 -12.18 -1.09
CA THR A 97 -5.54 -12.80 -0.04
C THR A 97 -4.33 -13.53 -0.63
N ALA A 98 -4.54 -14.33 -1.68
CA ALA A 98 -3.46 -15.08 -2.33
C ALA A 98 -2.44 -14.14 -2.99
N PHE A 99 -2.90 -13.06 -3.61
CA PHE A 99 -2.06 -12.02 -4.19
C PHE A 99 -1.24 -11.28 -3.11
N GLN A 100 -1.86 -10.88 -2.01
CA GLN A 100 -1.15 -10.29 -0.87
C GLN A 100 -0.06 -11.23 -0.34
N ASN A 101 -0.40 -12.50 -0.12
CA ASN A 101 0.55 -13.50 0.38
C ASN A 101 1.71 -13.73 -0.60
N MET A 102 1.42 -13.72 -1.91
CA MET A 102 2.45 -13.78 -2.95
C MET A 102 3.41 -12.59 -2.83
N LEU A 103 2.89 -11.35 -2.73
CA LEU A 103 3.72 -10.15 -2.56
C LEU A 103 4.59 -10.23 -1.30
N MET A 104 4.00 -10.67 -0.20
CA MET A 104 4.70 -10.85 1.07
C MET A 104 5.88 -11.81 0.91
N ARG A 105 5.65 -12.99 0.34
CA ARG A 105 6.71 -14.01 0.14
C ARG A 105 7.83 -13.51 -0.78
N THR A 106 7.45 -12.84 -1.87
CA THR A 106 8.41 -12.46 -2.91
C THR A 106 9.28 -11.27 -2.53
N TYR A 107 8.67 -10.25 -1.92
CA TYR A 107 9.35 -8.95 -1.77
C TYR A 107 9.83 -8.67 -0.35
N THR A 108 9.22 -9.28 0.69
CA THR A 108 9.58 -8.97 2.07
C THR A 108 11.04 -9.31 2.38
N LEU A 109 11.52 -10.47 1.95
CA LEU A 109 12.90 -10.89 2.23
C LEU A 109 13.93 -10.04 1.48
N GLN A 110 13.59 -9.54 0.30
CA GLN A 110 14.47 -8.66 -0.49
C GLN A 110 14.70 -7.29 0.18
N MET A 111 13.82 -6.88 1.09
CA MET A 111 13.99 -5.61 1.83
C MET A 111 15.29 -5.60 2.65
N ALA A 112 15.71 -6.75 3.19
CA ALA A 112 16.95 -6.87 3.95
C ALA A 112 18.19 -6.58 3.09
N GLU A 113 18.18 -6.93 1.80
CA GLU A 113 19.29 -6.70 0.87
C GLU A 113 19.45 -5.21 0.52
N HIS A 114 18.40 -4.41 0.71
CA HIS A 114 18.36 -3.00 0.33
C HIS A 114 18.33 -2.04 1.53
N MET A 115 18.53 -2.55 2.76
CA MET A 115 18.50 -1.71 3.97
C MET A 115 19.58 -0.61 4.01
N ASP A 116 20.65 -0.74 3.22
CA ASP A 116 21.73 0.24 3.06
C ASP A 116 21.37 1.39 2.10
N LYS A 117 20.28 1.26 1.34
CA LYS A 117 19.84 2.27 0.38
C LYS A 117 18.96 3.32 1.04
N ASP A 118 19.07 4.56 0.58
CA ASP A 118 18.17 5.63 0.97
C ASP A 118 17.08 5.83 -0.07
N ILE A 119 15.89 6.22 0.39
CA ILE A 119 14.78 6.64 -0.47
C ILE A 119 14.65 8.15 -0.33
N ARG A 120 14.80 8.84 -1.45
CA ARG A 120 14.66 10.29 -1.53
C ARG A 120 13.34 10.66 -2.17
N VAL A 121 12.50 11.37 -1.44
CA VAL A 121 11.25 11.92 -1.99
C VAL A 121 11.55 13.16 -2.83
N LEU A 122 10.84 13.31 -3.95
CA LEU A 122 11.00 14.41 -4.91
C LEU A 122 9.70 15.23 -5.00
N PRO A 123 9.41 16.13 -4.03
CA PRO A 123 8.14 16.86 -3.97
C PRO A 123 7.84 17.67 -5.23
N HIS A 124 8.88 18.24 -5.87
CA HIS A 124 8.76 19.03 -7.12
C HIS A 124 8.36 18.20 -8.35
N ARG A 125 8.47 16.87 -8.29
CA ARG A 125 7.99 15.93 -9.32
C ARG A 125 6.71 15.22 -8.93
N SER A 126 6.24 15.43 -7.71
CA SER A 126 4.99 14.85 -7.21
C SER A 126 3.79 15.70 -7.63
N ARG A 127 2.64 15.07 -7.79
CA ARG A 127 1.37 15.71 -8.20
C ARG A 127 0.24 15.16 -7.34
N GLN A 128 -0.75 16.00 -7.08
CA GLN A 128 -1.91 15.63 -6.29
C GLN A 128 -3.13 16.43 -6.76
N ASP A 129 -4.28 15.76 -6.82
CA ASP A 129 -5.61 16.34 -6.87
C ASP A 129 -6.51 15.64 -5.82
N ASP A 130 -7.82 15.93 -5.82
CA ASP A 130 -8.75 15.35 -4.84
C ASP A 130 -8.99 13.84 -5.01
N ARG A 131 -8.58 13.24 -6.13
CA ARG A 131 -8.86 11.85 -6.49
C ARG A 131 -7.62 10.97 -6.55
N MET A 132 -6.50 11.56 -6.90
CA MET A 132 -5.26 10.82 -7.12
C MET A 132 -4.04 11.65 -6.69
N ALA A 133 -3.03 10.95 -6.23
CA ALA A 133 -1.70 11.53 -6.05
C ALA A 133 -0.65 10.63 -6.70
N SER A 134 0.39 11.26 -7.20
CA SER A 134 1.59 10.62 -7.73
C SER A 134 2.78 11.18 -6.98
N VAL A 135 3.39 10.36 -6.14
CA VAL A 135 4.56 10.76 -5.34
C VAL A 135 5.82 10.18 -5.97
N ALA A 136 6.65 11.07 -6.48
CA ALA A 136 7.91 10.70 -7.10
C ALA A 136 9.01 10.56 -6.03
N THR A 137 9.74 9.46 -6.12
CA THR A 137 10.91 9.17 -5.27
C THR A 137 12.04 8.61 -6.11
N GLU A 138 13.20 8.46 -5.51
CA GLU A 138 14.31 7.70 -6.08
C GLU A 138 15.03 6.90 -5.00
N ILE A 139 15.45 5.68 -5.35
CA ILE A 139 16.35 4.88 -4.54
C ILE A 139 17.77 5.35 -4.85
N VAL A 140 18.48 5.78 -3.81
CA VAL A 140 19.85 6.32 -3.94
C VAL A 140 20.85 5.16 -4.01
N MET A 141 21.42 4.92 -5.19
CA MET A 141 22.31 3.78 -5.42
C MET A 141 23.75 4.02 -4.96
N GLY A 142 24.17 5.29 -4.89
CA GLY A 142 25.55 5.64 -4.50
C GLY A 142 26.63 5.19 -5.52
N GLN A 143 27.90 5.46 -5.20
CA GLN A 143 29.06 4.98 -5.96
C GLN A 143 29.03 5.29 -7.48
N GLY A 144 28.45 6.42 -7.89
CA GLY A 144 28.40 6.84 -9.30
C GLY A 144 27.37 6.09 -10.15
N ARG A 145 26.54 5.21 -9.55
CA ARG A 145 25.40 4.56 -10.23
C ARG A 145 24.21 5.50 -10.31
N SER A 146 23.43 5.37 -11.38
CA SER A 146 22.17 6.10 -11.51
C SER A 146 21.19 5.69 -10.42
N ASN A 147 20.48 6.66 -9.82
CA ASN A 147 19.40 6.38 -8.90
C ASN A 147 18.22 5.73 -9.64
N ILE A 148 17.48 4.86 -8.95
CA ILE A 148 16.31 4.18 -9.49
C ILE A 148 15.07 5.03 -9.21
N PRO A 149 14.39 5.57 -10.23
CA PRO A 149 13.15 6.32 -10.04
C PRO A 149 12.01 5.38 -9.65
N VAL A 150 11.26 5.78 -8.61
CA VAL A 150 10.06 5.09 -8.17
C VAL A 150 8.92 6.10 -8.02
N ILE A 151 7.76 5.78 -8.57
CA ILE A 151 6.54 6.57 -8.43
C ILE A 151 5.50 5.76 -7.68
N TYR A 152 5.01 6.29 -6.57
CA TYR A 152 3.88 5.76 -5.84
C TYR A 152 2.60 6.42 -6.36
N SER A 153 1.62 5.62 -6.79
CA SER A 153 0.29 6.11 -7.15
C SER A 153 -0.66 5.86 -5.99
N LEU A 154 -1.30 6.95 -5.51
CA LEU A 154 -2.19 6.90 -4.36
C LEU A 154 -3.58 7.38 -4.73
N ARG A 155 -4.58 6.90 -3.98
CA ARG A 155 -5.96 7.37 -4.05
C ARG A 155 -6.58 7.43 -2.65
N PRO A 156 -7.61 8.25 -2.42
CA PRO A 156 -8.36 8.22 -1.18
C PRO A 156 -9.21 6.94 -1.09
N VAL A 157 -9.11 6.25 0.05
CA VAL A 157 -9.95 5.14 0.46
C VAL A 157 -10.38 5.42 1.89
N ASP A 158 -11.68 5.52 2.14
CA ASP A 158 -12.26 5.85 3.46
C ASP A 158 -11.65 7.12 4.09
N GLY A 159 -11.40 8.13 3.26
CA GLY A 159 -10.83 9.42 3.68
C GLY A 159 -9.32 9.40 3.95
N GLN A 160 -8.63 8.31 3.69
CA GLN A 160 -7.18 8.18 3.83
C GLN A 160 -6.51 7.89 2.48
N TRP A 161 -5.33 8.44 2.26
CA TRP A 161 -4.53 8.10 1.09
C TRP A 161 -3.97 6.69 1.21
N LYS A 162 -4.15 5.88 0.16
CA LYS A 162 -3.63 4.51 0.06
C LYS A 162 -2.90 4.34 -1.26
N ILE A 163 -1.77 3.64 -1.22
CA ILE A 163 -0.97 3.29 -2.39
C ILE A 163 -1.70 2.15 -3.13
N PHE A 164 -1.95 2.33 -4.42
CA PHE A 164 -2.57 1.31 -5.26
C PHE A 164 -1.71 0.89 -6.45
N ASP A 165 -0.58 1.54 -6.70
CA ASP A 165 0.39 1.14 -7.72
C ASP A 165 1.79 1.67 -7.40
N LEU A 166 2.79 0.95 -7.85
CA LEU A 166 4.20 1.35 -7.88
C LEU A 166 4.69 1.32 -9.32
N THR A 167 5.40 2.36 -9.74
CA THR A 167 6.08 2.39 -11.03
C THR A 167 7.58 2.51 -10.79
N VAL A 168 8.33 1.49 -11.16
CA VAL A 168 9.80 1.43 -11.02
C VAL A 168 10.40 1.53 -12.41
N GLU A 169 11.30 2.47 -12.63
CA GLU A 169 11.95 2.71 -13.96
C GLU A 169 10.95 2.84 -15.11
N GLY A 170 9.74 3.35 -14.85
CA GLY A 170 8.67 3.51 -15.84
C GLY A 170 7.74 2.32 -15.99
N LEU A 171 7.98 1.20 -15.32
CA LEU A 171 7.16 -0.02 -15.36
C LEU A 171 6.18 -0.06 -14.20
N SER A 172 4.87 0.00 -14.47
CA SER A 172 3.81 -0.09 -13.47
C SER A 172 3.60 -1.53 -13.04
N PHE A 173 3.69 -1.76 -11.75
CA PHE A 173 3.47 -3.03 -11.08
C PHE A 173 2.07 -3.62 -11.39
N VAL A 174 1.04 -2.80 -11.20
CA VAL A 174 -0.35 -3.20 -11.48
C VAL A 174 -0.56 -3.53 -12.96
N THR A 175 0.03 -2.75 -13.87
CA THR A 175 -0.12 -2.99 -15.31
C THR A 175 0.56 -4.29 -15.72
N ASN A 176 1.73 -4.55 -15.17
CA ASN A 176 2.47 -5.77 -15.43
C ASN A 176 1.70 -7.02 -14.98
N PHE A 177 1.29 -7.07 -13.70
CA PHE A 177 0.49 -8.18 -13.20
C PHE A 177 -0.85 -8.33 -13.94
N ARG A 178 -1.49 -7.23 -14.36
CA ARG A 178 -2.71 -7.27 -15.17
C ARG A 178 -2.48 -8.01 -16.49
N THR A 179 -1.37 -7.74 -17.16
CA THR A 179 -1.04 -8.39 -18.44
C THR A 179 -0.82 -9.88 -18.24
N ASN A 180 0.02 -10.26 -17.28
CA ASN A 180 0.39 -11.66 -17.07
C ASN A 180 -0.77 -12.49 -16.50
N PHE A 181 -1.44 -12.01 -15.44
CA PHE A 181 -2.57 -12.70 -14.85
C PHE A 181 -3.80 -12.69 -15.76
N GLY A 182 -4.00 -11.62 -16.56
CA GLY A 182 -5.03 -11.58 -17.57
C GLY A 182 -4.87 -12.69 -18.61
N ALA A 183 -3.65 -12.89 -19.10
CA ALA A 183 -3.34 -13.97 -20.04
C ALA A 183 -3.49 -15.36 -19.39
N GLU A 184 -3.15 -15.51 -18.12
CA GLU A 184 -3.33 -16.75 -17.37
C GLU A 184 -4.81 -17.08 -17.18
N VAL A 185 -5.64 -16.10 -16.78
CA VAL A 185 -7.09 -16.28 -16.65
C VAL A 185 -7.75 -16.64 -17.99
N GLU A 186 -7.28 -16.07 -19.10
CA GLU A 186 -7.80 -16.41 -20.43
C GLU A 186 -7.47 -17.85 -20.84
N ARG A 187 -6.33 -18.37 -20.45
CA ARG A 187 -5.88 -19.73 -20.78
C ARG A 187 -6.48 -20.79 -19.87
N HIS A 188 -6.55 -20.51 -18.58
CA HIS A 188 -6.80 -21.55 -17.56
C HIS A 188 -7.98 -21.23 -16.64
N GLY A 189 -8.54 -20.02 -16.70
CA GLY A 189 -9.62 -19.56 -15.83
C GLY A 189 -9.14 -18.94 -14.53
N LEU A 190 -10.05 -18.20 -13.86
CA LEU A 190 -9.72 -17.46 -12.65
C LEU A 190 -9.41 -18.37 -11.46
N ASP A 191 -10.12 -19.48 -11.31
CA ASP A 191 -9.89 -20.42 -10.20
C ASP A 191 -8.51 -21.05 -10.30
N ALA A 192 -8.05 -21.42 -11.51
CA ALA A 192 -6.70 -21.95 -11.69
C ALA A 192 -5.61 -20.95 -11.32
N LEU A 193 -5.77 -19.66 -11.67
CA LEU A 193 -4.85 -18.62 -11.23
C LEU A 193 -4.84 -18.49 -9.70
N ILE A 194 -6.02 -18.49 -9.06
CA ILE A 194 -6.12 -18.40 -7.60
C ILE A 194 -5.42 -19.60 -6.94
N GLU A 195 -5.68 -20.81 -7.39
CA GLU A 195 -5.06 -22.03 -6.87
C GLU A 195 -3.53 -22.01 -7.00
N ARG A 196 -3.01 -21.55 -8.13
CA ARG A 196 -1.55 -21.38 -8.33
C ARG A 196 -0.95 -20.36 -7.36
N LEU A 197 -1.61 -19.22 -7.15
CA LEU A 197 -1.18 -18.20 -6.19
C LEU A 197 -1.21 -18.73 -4.74
N GLU A 198 -2.26 -19.46 -4.35
CA GLU A 198 -2.42 -20.10 -3.05
C GLU A 198 -1.36 -21.18 -2.82
N ALA A 199 -1.01 -21.94 -3.85
CA ALA A 199 0.06 -22.93 -3.84
C ALA A 199 1.48 -22.32 -3.76
N GLY A 200 1.60 -21.01 -3.96
CA GLY A 200 2.90 -20.33 -3.93
C GLY A 200 3.73 -20.56 -5.20
N ASP A 201 3.07 -20.72 -6.35
CA ASP A 201 3.75 -20.93 -7.63
C ASP A 201 4.57 -19.69 -8.04
N GLU A 202 5.88 -19.76 -7.84
CA GLU A 202 6.83 -18.67 -8.10
C GLU A 202 6.98 -18.37 -9.60
N SER A 203 6.64 -19.32 -10.49
CA SER A 203 6.73 -19.09 -11.94
C SER A 203 5.83 -17.96 -12.43
N LEU A 204 4.70 -17.71 -11.74
CA LEU A 204 3.82 -16.56 -12.00
C LEU A 204 4.51 -15.21 -11.80
N ILE A 205 5.49 -15.17 -10.90
CA ILE A 205 6.25 -13.95 -10.58
C ILE A 205 7.40 -13.80 -11.56
N GLU A 206 8.10 -14.91 -11.84
CA GLU A 206 9.19 -14.92 -12.82
C GLU A 206 8.71 -14.51 -14.20
N GLU A 207 7.56 -15.01 -14.64
CA GLU A 207 6.91 -14.61 -15.90
C GLU A 207 6.57 -13.10 -15.91
N ALA A 208 6.07 -12.56 -14.79
CA ALA A 208 5.77 -11.16 -14.65
C ALA A 208 7.04 -10.29 -14.70
N VAL A 209 8.11 -10.68 -14.02
CA VAL A 209 9.38 -9.95 -14.00
C VAL A 209 10.13 -10.05 -15.34
N GLN A 210 10.11 -11.22 -16.00
CA GLN A 210 10.80 -11.41 -17.30
C GLN A 210 10.11 -10.64 -18.43
N ALA A 211 8.78 -10.47 -18.39
CA ALA A 211 8.04 -9.66 -19.36
C ALA A 211 8.49 -8.18 -19.30
N GLU A 212 8.91 -7.69 -18.13
CA GLU A 212 9.50 -6.36 -17.96
C GLU A 212 10.84 -6.23 -18.68
N ALA A 213 11.74 -7.18 -18.51
CA ALA A 213 13.07 -7.16 -19.10
C ALA A 213 13.04 -7.24 -20.65
N GLY A 214 11.98 -7.84 -21.22
CA GLY A 214 11.79 -7.99 -22.67
C GLY A 214 11.17 -6.78 -23.37
N SER A 215 10.40 -5.95 -22.67
CA SER A 215 9.68 -4.79 -23.25
C SER A 215 10.50 -3.50 -23.30
N GLY A 216 11.67 -3.47 -22.68
CA GLY A 216 12.58 -2.30 -22.61
C GLY A 216 13.64 -2.22 -23.72
N ARG A 217 13.49 -3.01 -24.82
CA ARG A 217 14.40 -2.97 -25.97
C ARG A 217 13.76 -2.34 -27.19
#